data_94fb4abe1f84eb691186a3b93b205ba0
#
_entry.id   94fb4abe1f84eb691186a3b93b205ba0
#
_cell.length_a   1.000
_cell.length_b   1.000
_cell.length_c   1.000
_cell.angle_alpha   90.00
_cell.angle_beta   90.00
_cell.angle_gamma   90.00
#
_symmetry.space_group_name_H-M   'P 1'
#
loop_
_entity.id
_entity.type
_entity.pdbx_description
1 polymer ?
#
loop_
_entity_poly.entity_id
_entity_poly.type
_entity_poly.pdbx_seq_one_letter_code
_entity_poly.pdbx_strand_id
1 'polypeptide(L)'
;MLHDPDRTCLAREKRYQMRFPSPSLAFLFLVLLVGFPQADRPASGAQDELHVLVGQGFLSDLRWPDYSDYRVQVQKFYEPAGYALAWIQHLKPTSQAQAMITIFAEAGSKGLDPTDYDSLLWPVRIQKLESATPEDVARFDLALTVAAMRYISDLHLGRVNPRYFHFGFDVEHNQYDLSRFVRERVVNSRDLESALATVEPPFDGYRRTEAALRRYLQLAQQDDGEHLPIPKSPVAVGDRYFGMQRLQRLLCLLGDLKPAACGMNASDVYTSSTADGVRHFQGRHDLELTGRLDEATIRELNVPLSDRVSQLQLTLERWRWLPHEFLQPPIVVNIPEFRLRAFDQNERIALAMNVIVGRAYRRQTPVFAKDMRFVIFRPYWNVPLDIQRSEIVPSIERDRSYLSKKNYEVVTHGAEVVTNGPISDEILQQLRDGTLEIRQRPGPDNALGLVKLMFPNEYDVYLHSTPSPELFARPRRDFSHGCIRVQDPVDLTTWVLRNNPGWDKTRVEAAMQTGQDNYEVKLTEPIPVLILYGTAVVDDDDQVHFFDDIYGHDAKLRQTLAKGYPYPGE
;
A
#
# COMPACT_ATOMS: atom_id res chain seq x y z
N MET A 1 48.59 34.44 -24.99
CA MET A 1 49.43 34.45 -23.78
C MET A 1 48.61 33.74 -22.73
N LEU A 2 48.75 32.43 -22.62
CA LEU A 2 49.59 31.70 -21.65
C LEU A 2 49.18 31.99 -20.18
N HIS A 3 48.42 31.14 -19.51
CA HIS A 3 48.93 30.15 -18.57
C HIS A 3 47.78 29.37 -17.92
N ASP A 4 47.76 28.09 -18.15
CA ASP A 4 47.29 27.03 -17.24
C ASP A 4 48.43 26.77 -16.23
N PRO A 5 48.23 26.31 -14.97
CA PRO A 5 48.07 24.90 -14.69
C PRO A 5 47.28 24.51 -13.42
N ASP A 6 46.73 23.31 -13.49
CA ASP A 6 46.63 22.24 -12.46
C ASP A 6 46.80 22.58 -10.99
N ARG A 7 45.78 22.19 -10.15
CA ARG A 7 45.99 21.54 -8.84
C ARG A 7 44.86 20.56 -8.53
N THR A 8 45.18 19.29 -8.73
CA THR A 8 44.58 18.12 -8.12
C THR A 8 44.56 18.20 -6.59
N CYS A 9 43.42 17.92 -5.97
CA CYS A 9 43.32 17.65 -4.54
C CYS A 9 42.82 16.22 -4.35
N LEU A 10 43.74 15.32 -4.04
CA LEU A 10 43.55 13.93 -3.67
C LEU A 10 42.98 13.83 -2.24
N ALA A 11 41.77 13.29 -2.12
CA ALA A 11 41.25 12.84 -0.84
C ALA A 11 41.80 11.45 -0.50
N ARG A 12 42.47 11.37 0.66
CA ARG A 12 43.04 10.14 1.21
C ARG A 12 41.96 9.25 1.79
N GLU A 13 41.77 8.08 1.19
CA GLU A 13 41.15 6.92 1.86
C GLU A 13 42.08 6.34 2.92
N LYS A 14 41.63 6.32 4.17
CA LYS A 14 42.26 5.56 5.25
C LYS A 14 41.70 4.15 5.26
N ARG A 15 42.43 3.20 4.67
CA ARG A 15 42.24 1.77 4.91
C ARG A 15 42.85 1.39 6.26
N TYR A 16 42.02 0.91 7.18
CA TYR A 16 42.48 0.19 8.37
C TYR A 16 42.76 -1.28 8.00
N GLN A 17 44.02 -1.66 7.94
CA GLN A 17 44.43 -3.06 7.91
C GLN A 17 44.65 -3.54 9.36
N MET A 18 43.83 -4.47 9.84
CA MET A 18 44.16 -5.25 11.02
C MET A 18 45.07 -6.40 10.62
N ARG A 19 46.29 -6.40 11.17
CA ARG A 19 47.24 -7.51 11.11
C ARG A 19 46.89 -8.50 12.22
N PHE A 20 46.67 -9.76 11.87
CA PHE A 20 46.70 -10.88 12.82
C PHE A 20 48.07 -11.53 12.77
N PRO A 21 48.66 -11.92 13.91
CA PRO A 21 49.93 -12.64 13.96
C PRO A 21 49.70 -14.13 13.72
N SER A 22 50.55 -14.74 12.88
CA SER A 22 50.63 -16.19 12.68
C SER A 22 51.40 -16.83 13.82
N PRO A 23 51.00 -17.98 14.33
CA PRO A 23 51.91 -18.92 14.92
C PRO A 23 52.10 -20.16 14.03
N SER A 24 53.33 -20.37 13.58
CA SER A 24 53.79 -21.63 13.00
C SER A 24 53.85 -22.68 14.11
N LEU A 25 53.13 -23.76 13.96
CA LEU A 25 53.38 -25.00 14.69
C LEU A 25 53.28 -26.17 13.70
N ALA A 26 54.43 -26.79 13.50
CA ALA A 26 54.56 -28.06 12.81
C ALA A 26 53.92 -29.17 13.65
N PHE A 27 52.91 -29.86 13.08
CA PHE A 27 52.38 -31.11 13.66
C PHE A 27 52.59 -32.27 12.69
N LEU A 28 53.21 -33.27 13.25
CA LEU A 28 53.55 -34.59 12.71
C LEU A 28 52.29 -35.33 12.27
N PHE A 29 52.22 -35.75 11.00
CA PHE A 29 51.14 -36.62 10.49
C PHE A 29 51.30 -38.05 11.00
N LEU A 30 50.45 -38.42 11.95
CA LEU A 30 50.19 -39.83 12.29
C LEU A 30 48.94 -40.29 11.53
N VAL A 31 49.11 -41.06 10.46
CA VAL A 31 48.00 -41.65 9.71
C VAL A 31 47.43 -42.80 10.52
N LEU A 32 46.37 -42.52 11.27
CA LEU A 32 45.46 -43.53 11.80
C LEU A 32 44.39 -43.82 10.74
N LEU A 33 44.45 -44.98 10.11
CA LEU A 33 43.38 -45.56 9.34
C LEU A 33 42.20 -45.86 10.28
N VAL A 34 41.34 -44.85 10.50
CA VAL A 34 40.02 -45.03 11.07
C VAL A 34 39.08 -45.25 9.91
N GLY A 35 38.47 -46.43 9.86
CA GLY A 35 37.46 -46.77 8.83
C GLY A 35 36.37 -45.70 8.81
N PHE A 36 36.16 -45.10 7.64
CA PHE A 36 35.02 -44.22 7.40
C PHE A 36 33.71 -45.03 7.59
N PRO A 37 32.80 -44.57 8.44
CA PRO A 37 31.46 -45.15 8.43
C PRO A 37 30.87 -44.96 7.02
N GLN A 38 30.35 -46.05 6.48
CA GLN A 38 29.65 -46.08 5.19
C GLN A 38 28.60 -44.95 5.18
N ALA A 39 28.80 -43.94 4.33
CA ALA A 39 27.86 -42.86 4.13
C ALA A 39 26.50 -43.47 3.78
N ASP A 40 25.46 -43.01 4.43
CA ASP A 40 24.08 -43.44 4.22
C ASP A 40 23.72 -43.41 2.71
N ARG A 41 23.61 -44.58 2.09
CA ARG A 41 23.21 -44.77 0.69
C ARG A 41 21.92 -44.05 0.25
N PRO A 42 20.93 -43.73 1.14
CA PRO A 42 19.75 -42.95 0.75
C PRO A 42 20.06 -41.49 0.37
N ALA A 43 21.12 -40.88 0.92
CA ALA A 43 21.38 -39.46 0.71
C ALA A 43 21.95 -39.14 -0.69
N SER A 44 22.82 -40.00 -1.26
CA SER A 44 23.39 -39.74 -2.58
C SER A 44 22.36 -39.91 -3.70
N GLY A 45 21.45 -40.89 -3.59
CA GLY A 45 20.37 -41.06 -4.58
C GLY A 45 19.35 -39.92 -4.56
N ALA A 46 19.07 -39.33 -3.39
CA ALA A 46 18.15 -38.19 -3.28
C ALA A 46 18.74 -36.89 -3.89
N GLN A 47 20.06 -36.70 -3.86
CA GLN A 47 20.72 -35.56 -4.51
C GLN A 47 20.62 -35.62 -6.04
N ASP A 48 20.82 -36.83 -6.61
CA ASP A 48 20.69 -37.04 -8.07
C ASP A 48 19.25 -36.78 -8.53
N GLU A 49 18.26 -37.30 -7.78
CA GLU A 49 16.83 -37.04 -8.06
C GLU A 49 16.49 -35.55 -7.93
N LEU A 50 16.98 -34.86 -6.89
CA LEU A 50 16.77 -33.44 -6.67
C LEU A 50 17.33 -32.59 -7.83
N HIS A 51 18.52 -32.94 -8.34
CA HIS A 51 19.11 -32.28 -9.50
C HIS A 51 18.20 -32.39 -10.75
N VAL A 52 17.62 -33.56 -11.00
CA VAL A 52 16.68 -33.75 -12.12
C VAL A 52 15.40 -32.93 -11.92
N LEU A 53 14.79 -33.00 -10.73
CA LEU A 53 13.53 -32.32 -10.44
C LEU A 53 13.64 -30.81 -10.51
N VAL A 54 14.72 -30.22 -9.98
CA VAL A 54 14.96 -28.78 -10.00
C VAL A 54 14.96 -28.19 -11.41
N GLY A 55 15.45 -28.95 -12.39
CA GLY A 55 15.48 -28.52 -13.79
C GLY A 55 14.11 -28.46 -14.47
N GLN A 56 13.09 -29.13 -13.93
CA GLN A 56 11.79 -29.30 -14.59
C GLN A 56 10.88 -28.06 -14.50
N GLY A 57 10.96 -27.26 -13.43
CA GLY A 57 10.03 -26.14 -13.18
C GLY A 57 8.60 -26.59 -12.85
N PHE A 58 8.41 -27.90 -12.57
CA PHE A 58 7.12 -28.52 -12.31
C PHE A 58 7.27 -29.62 -11.26
N LEU A 59 6.39 -29.67 -10.26
CA LEU A 59 6.35 -30.70 -9.23
C LEU A 59 4.88 -31.04 -8.92
N SER A 60 4.43 -32.23 -9.34
CA SER A 60 3.05 -32.70 -9.22
C SER A 60 2.51 -32.73 -7.78
N ASP A 61 3.40 -32.80 -6.80
CA ASP A 61 3.06 -32.90 -5.38
C ASP A 61 2.62 -31.56 -4.76
N LEU A 62 2.92 -30.45 -5.43
CA LEU A 62 2.48 -29.13 -4.99
C LEU A 62 1.00 -28.92 -5.32
N ARG A 63 0.28 -28.19 -4.47
CA ARG A 63 -1.07 -27.70 -4.79
C ARG A 63 -1.07 -26.91 -6.10
N TRP A 64 -0.03 -26.12 -6.32
CA TRP A 64 0.23 -25.36 -7.53
C TRP A 64 1.50 -25.94 -8.20
N PRO A 65 1.38 -26.94 -9.08
CA PRO A 65 2.51 -27.74 -9.55
C PRO A 65 3.54 -27.00 -10.39
N ASP A 66 3.11 -25.98 -11.15
CA ASP A 66 4.00 -25.13 -11.95
C ASP A 66 4.74 -24.12 -11.05
N TYR A 67 6.07 -24.20 -11.04
CA TYR A 67 6.96 -23.23 -10.37
C TYR A 67 8.03 -22.70 -11.33
N SER A 68 7.71 -22.66 -12.63
CA SER A 68 8.62 -22.19 -13.68
C SER A 68 9.11 -20.75 -13.45
N ASP A 69 8.31 -19.92 -12.81
CA ASP A 69 8.64 -18.57 -12.37
C ASP A 69 9.73 -18.51 -11.28
N TYR A 70 9.80 -19.52 -10.40
CA TYR A 70 10.84 -19.67 -9.39
C TYR A 70 11.99 -20.59 -9.81
N ARG A 71 11.93 -21.25 -10.96
CA ARG A 71 12.91 -22.25 -11.39
C ARG A 71 14.35 -21.75 -11.29
N VAL A 72 14.62 -20.55 -11.77
CA VAL A 72 15.97 -19.95 -11.74
C VAL A 72 16.43 -19.71 -10.29
N GLN A 73 15.55 -19.28 -9.41
CA GLN A 73 15.88 -19.06 -8.00
C GLN A 73 16.13 -20.39 -7.28
N VAL A 74 15.33 -21.42 -7.56
CA VAL A 74 15.50 -22.77 -7.03
C VAL A 74 16.83 -23.38 -7.48
N GLN A 75 17.20 -23.23 -8.75
CA GLN A 75 18.50 -23.65 -9.26
C GLN A 75 19.66 -22.94 -8.54
N LYS A 76 19.61 -21.61 -8.44
CA LYS A 76 20.63 -20.81 -7.70
C LYS A 76 20.71 -21.16 -6.22
N PHE A 77 19.64 -21.70 -5.65
CA PHE A 77 19.64 -22.16 -4.26
C PHE A 77 20.40 -23.46 -4.08
N TYR A 78 20.14 -24.49 -4.92
CA TYR A 78 20.71 -25.82 -4.76
C TYR A 78 22.08 -25.99 -5.41
N GLU A 79 22.33 -25.37 -6.56
CA GLU A 79 23.56 -25.57 -7.34
C GLU A 79 24.85 -25.31 -6.55
N PRO A 80 25.00 -24.22 -5.76
CA PRO A 80 26.23 -23.97 -5.00
C PRO A 80 26.51 -25.02 -3.91
N ALA A 81 25.47 -25.74 -3.45
CA ALA A 81 25.58 -26.81 -2.45
C ALA A 81 25.66 -28.21 -3.09
N GLY A 82 25.83 -28.31 -4.42
CA GLY A 82 25.87 -29.59 -5.15
C GLY A 82 24.57 -30.38 -4.99
N TYR A 83 23.43 -29.69 -4.90
CA TYR A 83 22.09 -30.29 -4.70
C TYR A 83 21.93 -31.06 -3.39
N ALA A 84 22.68 -30.71 -2.34
CA ALA A 84 22.49 -31.25 -1.00
C ALA A 84 21.10 -30.88 -0.47
N LEU A 85 20.50 -31.81 0.28
CA LEU A 85 19.20 -31.60 0.92
C LEU A 85 19.30 -30.46 1.96
N ALA A 86 18.37 -29.53 1.91
CA ALA A 86 18.34 -28.35 2.77
C ALA A 86 17.45 -28.53 4.02
N TRP A 87 16.38 -29.31 3.90
CA TRP A 87 15.32 -29.40 4.88
C TRP A 87 15.19 -30.74 5.57
N ILE A 88 15.97 -31.73 5.15
CA ILE A 88 15.91 -33.09 5.67
C ILE A 88 17.27 -33.50 6.21
N GLN A 89 17.26 -34.09 7.41
CA GLN A 89 18.41 -34.75 8.02
C GLN A 89 17.98 -36.07 8.63
N HIS A 90 18.70 -37.17 8.32
CA HIS A 90 18.38 -38.51 8.81
C HIS A 90 16.89 -38.93 8.56
N LEU A 91 16.39 -38.66 7.36
CA LEU A 91 14.98 -38.89 6.96
C LEU A 91 13.94 -38.18 7.84
N LYS A 92 14.30 -37.08 8.49
CA LYS A 92 13.39 -36.24 9.28
C LYS A 92 13.53 -34.77 8.87
N PRO A 93 12.45 -34.01 8.92
CA PRO A 93 12.52 -32.56 8.72
C PRO A 93 13.45 -31.93 9.76
N THR A 94 14.29 -30.98 9.34
CA THR A 94 15.08 -30.14 10.24
C THR A 94 14.17 -29.30 11.13
N SER A 95 14.71 -28.68 12.19
CA SER A 95 13.96 -27.72 13.01
C SER A 95 13.48 -26.52 12.20
N GLN A 96 14.25 -26.07 11.22
CA GLN A 96 13.87 -24.99 10.33
C GLN A 96 12.76 -25.40 9.37
N ALA A 97 12.78 -26.63 8.86
CA ALA A 97 11.69 -27.17 8.06
C ALA A 97 10.37 -27.20 8.84
N GLN A 98 10.41 -27.70 10.10
CA GLN A 98 9.24 -27.74 10.96
C GLN A 98 8.69 -26.34 11.27
N ALA A 99 9.59 -25.38 11.58
CA ALA A 99 9.21 -23.99 11.82
C ALA A 99 8.57 -23.34 10.59
N MET A 100 9.13 -23.54 9.38
CA MET A 100 8.51 -23.03 8.13
C MET A 100 7.13 -23.63 7.90
N ILE A 101 6.94 -24.93 8.13
CA ILE A 101 5.64 -25.59 7.99
C ILE A 101 4.60 -25.00 8.97
N THR A 102 5.02 -24.69 10.19
CA THR A 102 4.15 -24.01 11.18
C THR A 102 3.80 -22.60 10.69
N ILE A 103 4.77 -21.84 10.19
CA ILE A 103 4.56 -20.49 9.63
C ILE A 103 3.58 -20.51 8.45
N PHE A 104 3.66 -21.52 7.58
CA PHE A 104 2.69 -21.67 6.48
C PHE A 104 1.26 -21.91 6.98
N ALA A 105 1.09 -22.69 8.05
CA ALA A 105 -0.22 -22.89 8.65
C ALA A 105 -0.80 -21.59 9.26
N GLU A 106 0.07 -20.69 9.70
CA GLU A 106 -0.28 -19.42 10.31
C GLU A 106 -0.26 -18.23 9.32
N ALA A 107 -0.07 -18.48 8.01
CA ALA A 107 0.03 -17.45 6.98
C ALA A 107 -1.20 -16.51 6.94
N GLY A 108 -2.37 -16.98 7.38
CA GLY A 108 -3.59 -16.18 7.54
C GLY A 108 -3.41 -14.96 8.46
N SER A 109 -2.55 -15.07 9.47
CA SER A 109 -2.21 -13.95 10.38
C SER A 109 -1.44 -12.82 9.70
N LYS A 110 -0.83 -13.11 8.55
CA LYS A 110 -0.14 -12.19 7.65
C LYS A 110 -1.03 -11.74 6.48
N GLY A 111 -2.30 -12.14 6.44
CA GLY A 111 -3.21 -11.85 5.34
C GLY A 111 -2.96 -12.67 4.07
N LEU A 112 -2.20 -13.76 4.19
CA LEU A 112 -1.91 -14.71 3.11
C LEU A 112 -2.80 -15.96 3.24
N ASP A 113 -2.97 -16.72 2.13
CA ASP A 113 -3.72 -17.96 2.18
C ASP A 113 -2.79 -19.13 2.53
N PRO A 114 -2.97 -19.82 3.68
CA PRO A 114 -2.14 -20.96 4.06
C PRO A 114 -2.09 -22.05 2.99
N THR A 115 -3.16 -22.21 2.21
CA THR A 115 -3.24 -23.26 1.18
C THR A 115 -2.31 -23.00 -0.01
N ASP A 116 -1.90 -21.76 -0.26
CA ASP A 116 -0.91 -21.42 -1.31
C ASP A 116 0.48 -22.00 -1.01
N TYR A 117 0.75 -22.32 0.26
CA TYR A 117 2.02 -22.89 0.75
C TYR A 117 1.85 -24.35 1.21
N ASP A 118 0.87 -25.05 0.65
CA ASP A 118 0.62 -26.48 0.90
C ASP A 118 0.35 -26.84 2.36
N SER A 119 -0.17 -25.93 3.19
CA SER A 119 -0.31 -26.11 4.64
C SER A 119 -1.02 -27.41 5.04
N LEU A 120 -2.01 -27.84 4.27
CA LEU A 120 -2.78 -29.08 4.52
C LEU A 120 -2.05 -30.35 4.06
N LEU A 121 -1.01 -30.25 3.23
CA LEU A 121 -0.28 -31.38 2.67
C LEU A 121 0.95 -31.79 3.49
N TRP A 122 1.49 -30.90 4.30
CA TRP A 122 2.72 -31.17 5.06
C TRP A 122 2.61 -32.34 6.04
N PRO A 123 1.52 -32.53 6.80
CA PRO A 123 1.41 -33.69 7.72
C PRO A 123 1.56 -35.03 6.97
N VAL A 124 0.93 -35.16 5.80
CA VAL A 124 1.00 -36.38 4.99
C VAL A 124 2.40 -36.57 4.41
N ARG A 125 3.04 -35.50 3.94
CA ARG A 125 4.42 -35.55 3.41
C ARG A 125 5.44 -35.93 4.49
N ILE A 126 5.29 -35.42 5.70
CA ILE A 126 6.16 -35.80 6.85
C ILE A 126 5.99 -37.29 7.18
N GLN A 127 4.76 -37.81 7.22
CA GLN A 127 4.51 -39.22 7.49
C GLN A 127 5.15 -40.13 6.43
N LYS A 128 5.14 -39.73 5.17
CA LYS A 128 5.80 -40.48 4.09
C LYS A 128 7.32 -40.62 4.25
N LEU A 129 7.98 -39.71 4.96
CA LEU A 129 9.43 -39.78 5.16
C LEU A 129 9.89 -40.98 5.97
N GLU A 130 9.00 -41.63 6.77
CA GLU A 130 9.34 -42.83 7.56
C GLU A 130 9.70 -44.02 6.68
N SER A 131 9.20 -44.08 5.45
CA SER A 131 9.46 -45.16 4.48
C SER A 131 9.81 -44.64 3.10
N ALA A 132 10.41 -43.44 3.04
CA ALA A 132 10.65 -42.68 1.81
C ALA A 132 11.72 -43.32 0.91
N THR A 133 11.46 -43.33 -0.37
CA THR A 133 12.48 -43.53 -1.42
C THR A 133 13.36 -42.29 -1.56
N PRO A 134 14.53 -42.38 -2.22
CA PRO A 134 15.34 -41.21 -2.56
C PRO A 134 14.54 -40.14 -3.30
N GLU A 135 13.63 -40.52 -4.20
CA GLU A 135 12.74 -39.61 -4.92
C GLU A 135 11.77 -38.90 -3.96
N ASP A 136 11.13 -39.60 -3.01
CA ASP A 136 10.23 -38.98 -2.05
C ASP A 136 10.93 -37.93 -1.19
N VAL A 137 12.18 -38.20 -0.80
CA VAL A 137 13.02 -37.28 -0.05
C VAL A 137 13.35 -36.02 -0.87
N ALA A 138 13.74 -36.19 -2.14
CA ALA A 138 14.01 -35.08 -3.06
C ALA A 138 12.77 -34.22 -3.31
N ARG A 139 11.60 -34.86 -3.50
CA ARG A 139 10.30 -34.19 -3.69
C ARG A 139 9.89 -33.36 -2.47
N PHE A 140 10.09 -33.87 -1.26
CA PHE A 140 9.81 -33.14 -0.04
C PHE A 140 10.69 -31.89 0.09
N ASP A 141 12.00 -32.06 -0.11
CA ASP A 141 12.99 -30.97 0.02
C ASP A 141 12.71 -29.85 -1.00
N LEU A 142 12.44 -30.21 -2.26
CA LEU A 142 12.07 -29.28 -3.32
C LEU A 142 10.73 -28.59 -3.05
N ALA A 143 9.71 -29.35 -2.63
CA ALA A 143 8.39 -28.79 -2.32
C ALA A 143 8.49 -27.71 -1.23
N LEU A 144 9.28 -27.98 -0.17
CA LEU A 144 9.45 -27.02 0.91
C LEU A 144 10.24 -25.78 0.47
N THR A 145 11.26 -25.95 -0.40
CA THR A 145 11.98 -24.82 -0.99
C THR A 145 11.07 -23.92 -1.82
N VAL A 146 10.25 -24.52 -2.70
CA VAL A 146 9.31 -23.75 -3.55
C VAL A 146 8.27 -23.02 -2.68
N ALA A 147 7.66 -23.72 -1.69
CA ALA A 147 6.70 -23.10 -0.78
C ALA A 147 7.33 -21.97 0.04
N ALA A 148 8.57 -22.13 0.53
CA ALA A 148 9.30 -21.08 1.25
C ALA A 148 9.59 -19.87 0.36
N MET A 149 10.04 -20.09 -0.88
CA MET A 149 10.30 -19.01 -1.83
C MET A 149 9.03 -18.24 -2.17
N ARG A 150 7.91 -18.92 -2.41
CA ARG A 150 6.60 -18.28 -2.64
C ARG A 150 6.19 -17.44 -1.44
N TYR A 151 6.19 -18.02 -0.25
CA TYR A 151 5.80 -17.32 0.97
C TYR A 151 6.62 -16.06 1.22
N ILE A 152 7.94 -16.14 1.07
CA ILE A 152 8.85 -15.01 1.28
C ILE A 152 8.64 -13.94 0.20
N SER A 153 8.45 -14.34 -1.05
CA SER A 153 8.13 -13.43 -2.14
C SER A 153 6.80 -12.70 -1.90
N ASP A 154 5.77 -13.43 -1.48
CA ASP A 154 4.44 -12.89 -1.20
C ASP A 154 4.44 -11.93 0.01
N LEU A 155 5.28 -12.18 1.03
CA LEU A 155 5.49 -11.25 2.14
C LEU A 155 6.18 -9.95 1.69
N HIS A 156 7.09 -10.05 0.72
CA HIS A 156 7.94 -8.94 0.31
C HIS A 156 7.31 -8.07 -0.77
N LEU A 157 6.71 -8.69 -1.80
CA LEU A 157 6.19 -8.02 -3.00
C LEU A 157 4.67 -8.00 -3.09
N GLY A 158 3.98 -8.81 -2.25
CA GLY A 158 2.58 -9.15 -2.44
C GLY A 158 2.39 -10.25 -3.48
N ARG A 159 1.16 -10.79 -3.53
CA ARG A 159 0.80 -11.92 -4.41
C ARG A 159 0.48 -11.48 -5.85
N VAL A 160 -0.05 -10.27 -6.00
CA VAL A 160 -0.52 -9.75 -7.30
C VAL A 160 0.32 -8.55 -7.71
N ASN A 161 0.79 -8.53 -8.96
CA ASN A 161 1.44 -7.34 -9.49
C ASN A 161 0.41 -6.19 -9.60
N PRO A 162 0.64 -5.03 -8.95
CA PRO A 162 -0.28 -3.88 -8.99
C PRO A 162 -0.53 -3.34 -10.41
N ARG A 163 0.38 -3.55 -11.36
CA ARG A 163 0.20 -3.16 -12.76
C ARG A 163 -1.00 -3.86 -13.42
N TYR A 164 -1.37 -5.06 -12.97
CA TYR A 164 -2.59 -5.73 -13.40
C TYR A 164 -3.88 -4.91 -13.15
N PHE A 165 -3.86 -4.05 -12.14
CA PHE A 165 -4.95 -3.12 -11.83
C PHE A 165 -4.75 -1.73 -12.43
N HIS A 166 -3.72 -1.53 -13.27
CA HIS A 166 -3.26 -0.24 -13.77
C HIS A 166 -2.82 0.71 -12.65
N PHE A 167 -2.29 0.16 -11.56
CA PHE A 167 -1.66 0.94 -10.51
C PHE A 167 -0.20 1.20 -10.86
N GLY A 168 0.22 2.45 -10.73
CA GLY A 168 1.57 2.89 -11.12
C GLY A 168 2.61 2.66 -10.02
N PHE A 169 2.64 1.46 -9.44
CA PHE A 169 3.72 1.01 -8.56
C PHE A 169 4.67 0.09 -9.30
N ASP A 170 5.95 0.27 -9.04
CA ASP A 170 7.00 -0.58 -9.57
C ASP A 170 7.56 -1.48 -8.46
N VAL A 171 6.99 -2.67 -8.34
CA VAL A 171 7.43 -3.68 -7.36
C VAL A 171 8.79 -4.30 -7.72
N GLU A 172 9.28 -4.11 -8.94
CA GLU A 172 10.58 -4.63 -9.36
C GLU A 172 11.75 -3.96 -8.62
N HIS A 173 11.57 -2.74 -8.14
CA HIS A 173 12.56 -2.08 -7.29
C HIS A 173 12.78 -2.76 -5.94
N ASN A 174 11.80 -3.51 -5.47
CA ASN A 174 11.91 -4.27 -4.23
C ASN A 174 12.49 -5.68 -4.43
N GLN A 175 12.89 -6.05 -5.66
CA GLN A 175 13.50 -7.38 -5.90
C GLN A 175 14.81 -7.54 -5.14
N TYR A 176 15.02 -8.74 -4.62
CA TYR A 176 16.20 -9.11 -3.86
C TYR A 176 16.64 -10.54 -4.20
N ASP A 177 17.85 -10.94 -3.79
CA ASP A 177 18.34 -12.29 -4.04
C ASP A 177 17.62 -13.31 -3.12
N LEU A 178 16.46 -13.78 -3.56
CA LEU A 178 15.61 -14.73 -2.85
C LEU A 178 16.35 -16.05 -2.56
N SER A 179 17.12 -16.57 -3.52
CA SER A 179 17.87 -17.81 -3.34
C SER A 179 18.95 -17.68 -2.26
N ARG A 180 19.66 -16.56 -2.24
CA ARG A 180 20.63 -16.25 -1.20
C ARG A 180 19.97 -16.07 0.16
N PHE A 181 18.85 -15.35 0.22
CA PHE A 181 18.11 -15.13 1.46
C PHE A 181 17.65 -16.46 2.08
N VAL A 182 17.01 -17.34 1.28
CA VAL A 182 16.55 -18.65 1.78
C VAL A 182 17.74 -19.46 2.30
N ARG A 183 18.85 -19.51 1.56
CA ARG A 183 20.05 -20.28 1.96
C ARG A 183 20.71 -19.75 3.23
N GLU A 184 20.92 -18.43 3.34
CA GLU A 184 21.71 -17.84 4.42
C GLU A 184 20.89 -17.49 5.66
N ARG A 185 19.61 -17.10 5.47
CA ARG A 185 18.79 -16.51 6.53
C ARG A 185 17.61 -17.39 6.96
N VAL A 186 17.24 -18.40 6.16
CA VAL A 186 16.09 -19.26 6.46
C VAL A 186 16.56 -20.65 6.87
N VAL A 187 17.23 -21.40 5.99
CA VAL A 187 17.68 -22.78 6.26
C VAL A 187 18.62 -22.86 7.46
N ASN A 188 19.47 -21.85 7.66
CA ASN A 188 20.44 -21.79 8.75
C ASN A 188 20.00 -20.88 9.91
N SER A 189 18.74 -20.43 9.93
CA SER A 189 18.26 -19.50 10.95
C SER A 189 18.16 -20.15 12.33
N ARG A 190 18.51 -19.40 13.37
CA ARG A 190 18.19 -19.73 14.76
C ARG A 190 16.90 -19.07 15.23
N ASP A 191 16.50 -18.00 14.55
CA ASP A 191 15.28 -17.23 14.77
C ASP A 191 14.68 -16.90 13.41
N LEU A 192 13.77 -17.77 12.97
CA LEU A 192 13.18 -17.68 11.65
C LEU A 192 12.16 -16.53 11.54
N GLU A 193 11.43 -16.24 12.62
CA GLU A 193 10.47 -15.13 12.64
C GLU A 193 11.17 -13.78 12.44
N SER A 194 12.25 -13.54 13.20
CA SER A 194 13.07 -12.33 13.01
C SER A 194 13.71 -12.25 11.62
N ALA A 195 14.11 -13.39 11.05
CA ALA A 195 14.64 -13.41 9.69
C ALA A 195 13.57 -13.00 8.66
N LEU A 196 12.36 -13.57 8.76
CA LEU A 196 11.25 -13.26 7.86
C LEU A 196 10.75 -11.82 8.03
N ALA A 197 10.74 -11.28 9.25
CA ALA A 197 10.38 -9.88 9.49
C ALA A 197 11.28 -8.88 8.73
N THR A 198 12.49 -9.28 8.32
CA THR A 198 13.38 -8.40 7.53
C THR A 198 12.97 -8.23 6.06
N VAL A 199 12.11 -9.11 5.55
CA VAL A 199 11.60 -9.01 4.16
C VAL A 199 10.23 -8.34 4.08
N GLU A 200 9.55 -8.19 5.21
CA GLU A 200 8.27 -7.49 5.27
C GLU A 200 8.46 -5.98 5.09
N PRO A 201 7.42 -5.25 4.63
CA PRO A 201 7.48 -3.78 4.58
C PRO A 201 7.91 -3.18 5.92
N PRO A 202 8.91 -2.28 5.96
CA PRO A 202 9.53 -1.81 7.21
C PRO A 202 8.68 -0.80 7.99
N PHE A 203 7.44 -0.52 7.54
CA PHE A 203 6.60 0.54 8.06
C PHE A 203 5.84 0.16 9.33
N ASP A 204 5.76 1.07 10.30
CA ASP A 204 4.96 0.87 11.51
C ASP A 204 3.47 0.67 11.20
N GLY A 205 2.95 1.37 10.18
CA GLY A 205 1.58 1.17 9.68
C GLY A 205 1.30 -0.26 9.21
N TYR A 206 2.28 -0.93 8.57
CA TYR A 206 2.17 -2.33 8.18
C TYR A 206 2.05 -3.23 9.42
N ARG A 207 2.94 -3.06 10.41
CA ARG A 207 2.95 -3.84 11.65
C ARG A 207 1.66 -3.67 12.47
N ARG A 208 1.16 -2.42 12.56
CA ARG A 208 -0.14 -2.13 13.20
C ARG A 208 -1.29 -2.79 12.45
N THR A 209 -1.30 -2.74 11.12
CA THR A 209 -2.33 -3.42 10.30
C THR A 209 -2.31 -4.94 10.50
N GLU A 210 -1.15 -5.54 10.62
CA GLU A 210 -0.97 -6.95 10.93
C GLU A 210 -1.50 -7.33 12.32
N ALA A 211 -1.18 -6.52 13.33
CA ALA A 211 -1.70 -6.70 14.69
C ALA A 211 -3.23 -6.57 14.72
N ALA A 212 -3.78 -5.59 13.99
CA ALA A 212 -5.22 -5.42 13.81
C ALA A 212 -5.86 -6.63 13.12
N LEU A 213 -5.23 -7.18 12.07
CA LEU A 213 -5.72 -8.38 11.41
C LEU A 213 -5.82 -9.56 12.38
N ARG A 214 -4.77 -9.82 13.16
CA ARG A 214 -4.80 -10.91 14.18
C ARG A 214 -5.94 -10.71 15.18
N ARG A 215 -6.15 -9.47 15.63
CA ARG A 215 -7.27 -9.13 16.51
C ARG A 215 -8.62 -9.41 15.84
N TYR A 216 -8.83 -8.93 14.62
CA TYR A 216 -10.11 -9.09 13.91
C TYR A 216 -10.41 -10.54 13.51
N LEU A 217 -9.39 -11.36 13.24
CA LEU A 217 -9.56 -12.81 13.06
C LEU A 217 -10.16 -13.47 14.31
N GLN A 218 -9.71 -13.06 15.51
CA GLN A 218 -10.26 -13.57 16.77
C GLN A 218 -11.68 -13.03 17.02
N LEU A 219 -11.92 -11.74 16.76
CA LEU A 219 -13.24 -11.12 16.91
C LEU A 219 -14.28 -11.77 15.99
N ALA A 220 -13.91 -12.08 14.75
CA ALA A 220 -14.79 -12.74 13.80
C ALA A 220 -15.20 -14.15 14.22
N GLN A 221 -14.36 -14.86 15.02
CA GLN A 221 -14.71 -16.15 15.60
C GLN A 221 -15.65 -16.06 16.81
N GLN A 222 -15.66 -14.89 17.48
CA GLN A 222 -16.46 -14.65 18.68
C GLN A 222 -17.81 -13.99 18.36
N ASP A 223 -17.96 -13.44 17.16
CA ASP A 223 -19.20 -12.79 16.74
C ASP A 223 -20.30 -13.81 16.46
N ASP A 224 -21.50 -13.53 16.96
CA ASP A 224 -22.67 -14.40 16.76
C ASP A 224 -23.32 -14.23 15.38
N GLY A 225 -22.92 -13.23 14.60
CA GLY A 225 -23.43 -12.92 13.26
C GLY A 225 -24.88 -12.41 13.22
N GLU A 226 -25.50 -12.11 14.37
CA GLU A 226 -26.84 -11.56 14.41
C GLU A 226 -26.88 -10.14 13.83
N HIS A 227 -27.89 -9.87 13.00
CA HIS A 227 -28.10 -8.54 12.43
C HIS A 227 -28.89 -7.63 13.37
N LEU A 228 -28.47 -6.38 13.46
CA LEU A 228 -29.20 -5.31 14.13
C LEU A 228 -30.38 -4.86 13.26
N PRO A 229 -31.62 -4.77 13.78
CA PRO A 229 -32.76 -4.29 13.02
C PRO A 229 -32.65 -2.80 12.71
N ILE A 230 -32.95 -2.41 11.46
CA ILE A 230 -32.94 -1.00 11.06
C ILE A 230 -34.17 -0.31 11.67
N PRO A 231 -34.01 0.74 12.48
CA PRO A 231 -35.13 1.45 13.09
C PRO A 231 -35.84 2.34 12.07
N LYS A 232 -37.15 2.58 12.25
CA LYS A 232 -37.96 3.46 11.39
C LYS A 232 -37.57 4.95 11.49
N SER A 233 -36.97 5.35 12.60
CA SER A 233 -36.44 6.67 12.86
C SER A 233 -35.18 6.56 13.69
N PRO A 234 -34.22 7.51 13.60
CA PRO A 234 -32.98 7.48 14.38
C PRO A 234 -33.27 7.37 15.89
N VAL A 235 -32.68 6.35 16.53
CA VAL A 235 -32.82 6.11 17.97
C VAL A 235 -31.93 7.07 18.74
N ALA A 236 -32.48 7.73 19.75
CA ALA A 236 -31.79 8.65 20.64
C ALA A 236 -31.81 8.13 22.09
N VAL A 237 -30.99 8.74 22.96
CA VAL A 237 -30.94 8.42 24.39
C VAL A 237 -32.32 8.52 25.02
N GLY A 238 -32.73 7.45 25.72
CA GLY A 238 -34.06 7.28 26.32
C GLY A 238 -35.06 6.52 25.47
N ASP A 239 -34.84 6.36 24.18
CA ASP A 239 -35.69 5.56 23.28
C ASP A 239 -35.51 4.07 23.53
N ARG A 240 -36.50 3.28 23.13
CA ARG A 240 -36.41 1.82 23.12
C ARG A 240 -35.89 1.34 21.75
N TYR A 241 -34.94 0.39 21.79
CA TYR A 241 -34.40 -0.26 20.60
C TYR A 241 -34.39 -1.78 20.74
N PHE A 242 -35.06 -2.48 19.86
CA PHE A 242 -35.25 -3.92 19.97
C PHE A 242 -33.96 -4.73 19.83
N GLY A 243 -32.93 -4.17 19.16
CA GLY A 243 -31.61 -4.77 18.99
C GLY A 243 -30.61 -4.42 20.10
N MET A 244 -31.05 -3.88 21.24
CA MET A 244 -30.18 -3.32 22.26
C MET A 244 -29.15 -4.28 22.82
N GLN A 245 -29.55 -5.54 23.09
CA GLN A 245 -28.65 -6.57 23.62
C GLN A 245 -27.55 -6.92 22.62
N ARG A 246 -27.93 -7.12 21.34
CA ARG A 246 -26.97 -7.37 20.27
C ARG A 246 -26.01 -6.19 20.08
N LEU A 247 -26.53 -4.97 20.08
CA LEU A 247 -25.74 -3.75 19.97
C LEU A 247 -24.68 -3.66 21.08
N GLN A 248 -25.07 -3.88 22.32
CA GLN A 248 -24.13 -3.86 23.44
C GLN A 248 -23.06 -4.95 23.31
N ARG A 249 -23.43 -6.19 22.97
CA ARG A 249 -22.45 -7.28 22.74
C ARG A 249 -21.46 -6.90 21.65
N LEU A 250 -21.94 -6.36 20.52
CA LEU A 250 -21.08 -5.98 19.39
C LEU A 250 -20.13 -4.83 19.75
N LEU A 251 -20.64 -3.76 20.36
CA LEU A 251 -19.81 -2.62 20.78
C LEU A 251 -18.77 -3.03 21.85
N CYS A 252 -19.13 -3.94 22.75
CA CYS A 252 -18.17 -4.51 23.72
C CYS A 252 -17.11 -5.36 23.03
N LEU A 253 -17.51 -6.21 22.09
CA LEU A 253 -16.60 -7.07 21.33
C LEU A 253 -15.60 -6.23 20.53
N LEU A 254 -16.07 -5.16 19.89
CA LEU A 254 -15.24 -4.23 19.11
C LEU A 254 -14.37 -3.33 20.00
N GLY A 255 -14.70 -3.19 21.29
CA GLY A 255 -14.01 -2.27 22.22
C GLY A 255 -14.49 -0.83 22.14
N ASP A 256 -15.64 -0.59 21.47
CA ASP A 256 -16.25 0.74 21.37
C ASP A 256 -17.02 1.14 22.63
N LEU A 257 -17.45 0.17 23.43
CA LEU A 257 -18.10 0.40 24.73
C LEU A 257 -17.10 0.17 25.87
N LYS A 258 -17.08 1.08 26.86
CA LYS A 258 -16.19 0.95 28.02
C LYS A 258 -16.48 -0.36 28.78
N PRO A 259 -15.45 -1.07 29.28
CA PRO A 259 -15.62 -2.35 29.97
C PRO A 259 -16.64 -2.34 31.12
N ALA A 260 -16.73 -1.24 31.85
CA ALA A 260 -17.69 -1.08 32.94
C ALA A 260 -19.16 -1.07 32.49
N ALA A 261 -19.42 -0.78 31.21
CA ALA A 261 -20.76 -0.79 30.63
C ALA A 261 -21.07 -2.13 29.92
N CYS A 262 -20.07 -2.99 29.76
CA CYS A 262 -20.23 -4.34 29.20
C CYS A 262 -20.83 -5.26 30.28
N GLY A 263 -21.93 -5.97 29.96
CA GLY A 263 -22.60 -6.88 30.90
C GLY A 263 -23.67 -6.24 31.79
N MET A 264 -23.92 -4.94 31.65
CA MET A 264 -25.05 -4.29 32.32
C MET A 264 -26.34 -4.48 31.51
N ASN A 265 -27.19 -5.31 32.07
CA ASN A 265 -28.66 -5.39 31.92
C ASN A 265 -29.30 -5.49 30.52
N ALA A 266 -30.21 -6.45 30.46
CA ALA A 266 -31.22 -6.72 29.44
C ALA A 266 -32.27 -5.60 29.27
N SER A 267 -31.90 -4.33 29.31
CA SER A 267 -32.82 -3.20 29.07
C SER A 267 -32.85 -2.85 27.60
N ASP A 268 -34.04 -2.69 27.03
CA ASP A 268 -34.24 -2.24 25.66
C ASP A 268 -34.03 -0.72 25.48
N VAL A 269 -33.70 -0.01 26.56
CA VAL A 269 -33.52 1.46 26.54
C VAL A 269 -32.11 1.82 26.07
N TYR A 270 -32.04 2.69 25.07
CA TYR A 270 -30.80 3.24 24.55
C TYR A 270 -30.23 4.26 25.54
N THR A 271 -29.10 3.94 26.16
CA THR A 271 -28.48 4.74 27.25
C THR A 271 -27.44 5.72 26.72
N SER A 272 -27.06 6.71 27.56
CA SER A 272 -25.98 7.65 27.24
C SER A 272 -24.63 6.95 27.04
N SER A 273 -24.32 5.93 27.86
CA SER A 273 -23.08 5.15 27.69
C SER A 273 -23.04 4.40 26.37
N THR A 274 -24.19 3.87 25.91
CA THR A 274 -24.29 3.23 24.59
C THR A 274 -24.14 4.24 23.47
N ALA A 275 -24.71 5.45 23.63
CA ALA A 275 -24.55 6.55 22.67
C ALA A 275 -23.08 6.98 22.53
N ASP A 276 -22.32 7.00 23.63
CA ASP A 276 -20.88 7.27 23.59
C ASP A 276 -20.11 6.16 22.84
N GLY A 277 -20.46 4.89 23.06
CA GLY A 277 -19.90 3.78 22.29
C GLY A 277 -20.24 3.87 20.79
N VAL A 278 -21.47 4.24 20.46
CA VAL A 278 -21.88 4.47 19.07
C VAL A 278 -21.11 5.65 18.45
N ARG A 279 -20.88 6.76 19.16
CA ARG A 279 -20.04 7.85 18.65
C ARG A 279 -18.62 7.39 18.38
N HIS A 280 -18.04 6.58 19.26
CA HIS A 280 -16.71 6.01 19.05
C HIS A 280 -16.68 5.13 17.80
N PHE A 281 -17.67 4.23 17.63
CA PHE A 281 -17.84 3.44 16.42
C PHE A 281 -17.99 4.32 15.18
N GLN A 282 -18.88 5.32 15.20
CA GLN A 282 -19.09 6.25 14.09
C GLN A 282 -17.79 6.94 13.66
N GLY A 283 -16.95 7.37 14.63
CA GLY A 283 -15.66 8.03 14.35
C GLY A 283 -14.66 7.13 13.63
N ARG A 284 -14.71 5.81 13.85
CA ARG A 284 -13.83 4.84 13.19
C ARG A 284 -14.35 4.39 11.83
N HIS A 285 -15.57 4.75 11.47
CA HIS A 285 -16.25 4.29 10.26
C HIS A 285 -16.69 5.46 9.34
N ASP A 286 -16.02 6.62 9.47
CA ASP A 286 -16.29 7.82 8.66
C ASP A 286 -17.78 8.26 8.65
N LEU A 287 -18.49 8.01 9.77
CA LEU A 287 -19.88 8.39 9.94
C LEU A 287 -20.00 9.70 10.72
N GLU A 288 -21.15 10.37 10.61
CA GLU A 288 -21.45 11.56 11.41
C GLU A 288 -21.53 11.22 12.91
N LEU A 289 -20.80 11.93 13.76
CA LEU A 289 -20.65 11.68 15.21
C LEU A 289 -21.91 12.05 16.01
N THR A 290 -23.05 11.56 15.63
CA THR A 290 -24.33 11.89 16.27
C THR A 290 -24.59 11.15 17.58
N GLY A 291 -23.99 9.96 17.74
CA GLY A 291 -24.34 9.01 18.79
C GLY A 291 -25.76 8.50 18.70
N ARG A 292 -26.41 8.64 17.53
CA ARG A 292 -27.73 8.09 17.25
C ARG A 292 -27.60 6.84 16.40
N LEU A 293 -28.57 5.93 16.53
CA LEU A 293 -28.66 4.78 15.62
C LEU A 293 -29.57 5.18 14.44
N ASP A 294 -28.99 5.73 13.42
CA ASP A 294 -29.62 5.92 12.13
C ASP A 294 -29.37 4.72 11.21
N GLU A 295 -29.95 4.76 10.01
CA GLU A 295 -29.83 3.68 9.03
C GLU A 295 -28.38 3.46 8.61
N ALA A 296 -27.59 4.53 8.42
CA ALA A 296 -26.19 4.44 8.02
C ALA A 296 -25.35 3.74 9.11
N THR A 297 -25.52 4.15 10.36
CA THR A 297 -24.83 3.53 11.51
C THR A 297 -25.19 2.04 11.65
N ILE A 298 -26.46 1.68 11.52
CA ILE A 298 -26.89 0.27 11.62
C ILE A 298 -26.38 -0.56 10.44
N ARG A 299 -26.37 -0.03 9.22
CA ARG A 299 -25.80 -0.74 8.07
C ARG A 299 -24.32 -1.03 8.28
N GLU A 300 -23.59 -0.07 8.81
CA GLU A 300 -22.16 -0.19 9.09
C GLU A 300 -21.86 -1.18 10.24
N LEU A 301 -22.68 -1.17 11.31
CA LEU A 301 -22.63 -2.15 12.39
C LEU A 301 -22.99 -3.58 11.93
N ASN A 302 -23.75 -3.71 10.88
CA ASN A 302 -24.15 -4.99 10.30
C ASN A 302 -23.17 -5.54 9.25
N VAL A 303 -22.08 -4.82 8.95
CA VAL A 303 -21.02 -5.37 8.09
C VAL A 303 -20.36 -6.54 8.83
N PRO A 304 -20.34 -7.75 8.25
CA PRO A 304 -19.74 -8.93 8.90
C PRO A 304 -18.27 -8.67 9.25
N LEU A 305 -17.83 -9.18 10.42
CA LEU A 305 -16.42 -9.05 10.82
C LEU A 305 -15.47 -9.78 9.87
N SER A 306 -15.94 -10.81 9.16
CA SER A 306 -15.20 -11.44 8.05
C SER A 306 -14.87 -10.48 6.90
N ASP A 307 -15.76 -9.51 6.61
CA ASP A 307 -15.50 -8.50 5.59
C ASP A 307 -14.47 -7.49 6.09
N ARG A 308 -14.48 -7.14 7.40
CA ARG A 308 -13.43 -6.32 8.04
C ARG A 308 -12.06 -7.02 8.01
N VAL A 309 -12.03 -8.32 8.30
CA VAL A 309 -10.83 -9.16 8.11
C VAL A 309 -10.34 -9.05 6.67
N SER A 310 -11.24 -9.19 5.69
CA SER A 310 -10.89 -9.07 4.28
C SER A 310 -10.33 -7.68 3.93
N GLN A 311 -10.90 -6.57 4.44
CA GLN A 311 -10.37 -5.22 4.21
C GLN A 311 -8.93 -5.08 4.75
N LEU A 312 -8.64 -5.63 5.94
CA LEU A 312 -7.30 -5.64 6.52
C LEU A 312 -6.31 -6.48 5.69
N GLN A 313 -6.73 -7.66 5.20
CA GLN A 313 -5.92 -8.52 4.33
C GLN A 313 -5.57 -7.81 3.01
N LEU A 314 -6.54 -7.14 2.37
CA LEU A 314 -6.34 -6.39 1.14
C LEU A 314 -5.45 -5.16 1.37
N THR A 315 -5.54 -4.54 2.54
CA THR A 315 -4.65 -3.44 2.93
C THR A 315 -3.21 -3.93 3.12
N LEU A 316 -2.99 -5.09 3.76
CA LEU A 316 -1.65 -5.69 3.88
C LEU A 316 -1.07 -6.05 2.52
N GLU A 317 -1.88 -6.58 1.60
CA GLU A 317 -1.45 -6.84 0.21
C GLU A 317 -0.92 -5.57 -0.44
N ARG A 318 -1.62 -4.43 -0.30
CA ARG A 318 -1.23 -3.13 -0.88
C ARG A 318 -0.03 -2.50 -0.20
N TRP A 319 0.19 -2.73 1.09
CA TRP A 319 1.40 -2.30 1.77
C TRP A 319 2.67 -2.89 1.15
N ARG A 320 2.61 -4.14 0.68
CA ARG A 320 3.73 -4.86 0.04
C ARG A 320 4.10 -4.32 -1.33
N TRP A 321 3.20 -3.57 -1.96
CA TRP A 321 3.46 -2.91 -3.26
C TRP A 321 4.27 -1.62 -3.14
N LEU A 322 4.42 -1.07 -1.92
CA LEU A 322 5.12 0.19 -1.72
C LEU A 322 6.64 -0.01 -1.79
N PRO A 323 7.39 1.01 -2.25
CA PRO A 323 8.83 1.02 -2.08
C PRO A 323 9.19 0.88 -0.60
N HIS A 324 10.15 0.01 -0.27
CA HIS A 324 10.56 -0.23 1.12
C HIS A 324 11.49 0.85 1.66
N GLU A 325 12.05 1.69 0.80
CA GLU A 325 12.95 2.78 1.18
C GLU A 325 12.54 4.07 0.45
N PHE A 326 12.62 5.19 1.15
CA PHE A 326 12.42 6.53 0.62
C PHE A 326 13.63 7.40 0.90
N LEU A 327 14.12 8.14 -0.11
CA LEU A 327 15.21 9.11 0.07
C LEU A 327 14.78 10.31 0.91
N GLN A 328 13.50 10.67 0.84
CA GLN A 328 12.88 11.75 1.60
C GLN A 328 11.55 11.26 2.18
N PRO A 329 11.10 11.80 3.33
CA PRO A 329 9.80 11.49 3.89
C PRO A 329 8.69 11.79 2.89
N PRO A 330 7.75 10.85 2.66
CA PRO A 330 6.74 10.97 1.62
C PRO A 330 5.56 11.86 2.02
N ILE A 331 4.83 12.33 1.00
CA ILE A 331 3.44 12.75 1.09
C ILE A 331 2.59 11.56 0.69
N VAL A 332 1.64 11.18 1.51
CA VAL A 332 0.71 10.06 1.28
C VAL A 332 -0.71 10.59 1.18
N VAL A 333 -1.40 10.28 0.09
CA VAL A 333 -2.84 10.51 -0.06
C VAL A 333 -3.54 9.16 -0.06
N ASN A 334 -4.42 8.91 0.91
CA ASN A 334 -5.29 7.74 0.90
C ASN A 334 -6.67 8.11 0.35
N ILE A 335 -6.99 7.58 -0.84
CA ILE A 335 -8.21 7.93 -1.59
C ILE A 335 -9.49 7.63 -0.81
N PRO A 336 -9.73 6.39 -0.28
CA PRO A 336 -10.97 6.07 0.42
C PRO A 336 -11.19 6.89 1.70
N GLU A 337 -10.12 7.30 2.35
CA GLU A 337 -10.14 8.11 3.57
C GLU A 337 -10.34 9.61 3.29
N PHE A 338 -10.11 10.04 2.04
CA PHE A 338 -10.07 11.45 1.64
C PHE A 338 -9.06 12.27 2.46
N ARG A 339 -7.88 11.71 2.74
CA ARG A 339 -6.90 12.31 3.62
C ARG A 339 -5.49 12.30 3.02
N LEU A 340 -4.79 13.41 3.26
CA LEU A 340 -3.37 13.57 2.97
C LEU A 340 -2.60 13.61 4.28
N ARG A 341 -1.44 12.94 4.33
CA ARG A 341 -0.45 13.05 5.39
C ARG A 341 0.92 13.33 4.78
N ALA A 342 1.68 14.21 5.41
CA ALA A 342 3.09 14.39 5.14
C ALA A 342 3.88 13.96 6.39
N PHE A 343 4.99 13.24 6.18
CA PHE A 343 5.76 12.64 7.26
C PHE A 343 7.07 13.38 7.50
N ASP A 344 7.60 13.33 8.73
CA ASP A 344 8.93 13.82 9.05
C ASP A 344 10.00 12.70 8.88
N GLN A 345 11.26 13.03 9.17
CA GLN A 345 12.39 12.10 9.07
C GLN A 345 12.31 10.92 10.08
N ASN A 346 11.41 10.97 11.04
CA ASN A 346 11.18 9.91 12.03
C ASN A 346 9.88 9.15 11.74
N GLU A 347 9.35 9.24 10.51
CA GLU A 347 8.10 8.62 10.07
C GLU A 347 6.85 9.10 10.85
N ARG A 348 6.93 10.25 11.53
CA ARG A 348 5.81 10.83 12.25
C ARG A 348 5.03 11.75 11.33
N ILE A 349 3.71 11.85 11.57
CA ILE A 349 2.84 12.77 10.83
C ILE A 349 3.19 14.20 11.20
N ALA A 350 3.86 14.91 10.27
CA ALA A 350 4.17 16.34 10.40
C ALA A 350 2.99 17.23 9.98
N LEU A 351 2.16 16.76 9.05
CA LEU A 351 1.00 17.48 8.54
C LEU A 351 -0.08 16.49 8.11
N ALA A 352 -1.34 16.76 8.45
CA ALA A 352 -2.49 16.00 8.00
C ALA A 352 -3.65 16.93 7.63
N MET A 353 -4.34 16.64 6.50
CA MET A 353 -5.47 17.44 6.04
C MET A 353 -6.45 16.63 5.20
N ASN A 354 -7.66 17.15 5.03
CA ASN A 354 -8.62 16.58 4.11
C ASN A 354 -8.24 16.87 2.65
N VAL A 355 -8.64 15.95 1.77
CA VAL A 355 -8.52 16.12 0.31
C VAL A 355 -9.85 15.83 -0.38
N ILE A 356 -9.98 16.36 -1.60
CA ILE A 356 -11.04 16.00 -2.54
C ILE A 356 -10.39 15.27 -3.70
N VAL A 357 -10.86 14.06 -3.97
CA VAL A 357 -10.36 13.17 -5.02
C VAL A 357 -11.32 13.07 -6.20
N GLY A 358 -10.93 12.36 -7.24
CA GLY A 358 -11.74 12.13 -8.44
C GLY A 358 -13.04 11.38 -8.16
N ARG A 359 -14.05 11.61 -9.01
CA ARG A 359 -15.35 10.92 -8.93
C ARG A 359 -15.20 9.43 -9.19
N ALA A 360 -15.94 8.61 -8.44
CA ALA A 360 -15.92 7.16 -8.55
C ALA A 360 -16.20 6.64 -9.96
N TYR A 361 -16.97 7.36 -10.76
CA TYR A 361 -17.33 6.95 -12.10
C TYR A 361 -16.66 7.83 -13.16
N ARG A 362 -15.85 7.24 -14.03
CA ARG A 362 -15.17 7.83 -15.20
C ARG A 362 -14.05 8.85 -14.95
N ARG A 363 -13.79 9.26 -13.69
CA ARG A 363 -12.78 10.29 -13.36
C ARG A 363 -12.09 9.98 -12.05
N GLN A 364 -11.76 8.70 -11.83
CA GLN A 364 -11.07 8.24 -10.63
C GLN A 364 -9.66 8.86 -10.55
N THR A 365 -9.24 9.20 -9.34
CA THR A 365 -7.83 9.48 -9.09
C THR A 365 -7.06 8.17 -9.19
N PRO A 366 -6.03 8.05 -10.05
CA PRO A 366 -5.24 6.83 -10.17
C PRO A 366 -4.39 6.58 -8.91
N VAL A 367 -4.00 5.32 -8.72
CA VAL A 367 -3.17 4.85 -7.61
C VAL A 367 -1.73 4.67 -8.12
N PHE A 368 -0.77 5.45 -7.62
CA PHE A 368 0.62 5.44 -8.10
C PHE A 368 1.58 6.17 -7.15
N ALA A 369 2.88 6.08 -7.44
CA ALA A 369 3.94 6.82 -6.75
C ALA A 369 4.77 7.62 -7.76
N LYS A 370 5.05 8.90 -7.46
CA LYS A 370 5.94 9.79 -8.23
C LYS A 370 6.55 10.87 -7.34
N ASP A 371 7.64 11.44 -7.79
CA ASP A 371 8.33 12.51 -7.07
C ASP A 371 7.78 13.89 -7.40
N MET A 372 7.42 14.65 -6.38
CA MET A 372 7.13 16.07 -6.49
C MET A 372 8.41 16.84 -6.75
N ARG A 373 8.40 17.69 -7.78
CA ARG A 373 9.62 18.38 -8.27
C ARG A 373 9.54 19.89 -8.23
N PHE A 374 8.33 20.46 -8.30
CA PHE A 374 8.17 21.92 -8.30
C PHE A 374 6.77 22.35 -7.88
N VAL A 375 6.66 23.59 -7.47
CA VAL A 375 5.42 24.27 -7.10
C VAL A 375 5.18 25.39 -8.10
N ILE A 376 3.94 25.60 -8.52
CA ILE A 376 3.54 26.74 -9.35
C ILE A 376 2.57 27.60 -8.54
N PHE A 377 2.97 28.84 -8.27
CA PHE A 377 2.12 29.84 -7.66
C PHE A 377 1.29 30.57 -8.72
N ARG A 378 0.05 30.91 -8.37
CA ARG A 378 -0.91 31.60 -9.23
C ARG A 378 -0.96 30.96 -10.64
N PRO A 379 -1.31 29.65 -10.71
CA PRO A 379 -1.23 28.90 -11.97
C PRO A 379 -2.28 29.34 -12.97
N TYR A 380 -1.95 29.23 -14.26
CA TYR A 380 -2.98 29.05 -15.28
C TYR A 380 -3.58 27.66 -15.17
N TRP A 381 -4.87 27.52 -15.42
CA TRP A 381 -5.48 26.23 -15.63
C TRP A 381 -5.75 25.98 -17.11
N ASN A 382 -4.89 25.24 -17.77
CA ASN A 382 -5.15 24.71 -19.10
C ASN A 382 -6.26 23.67 -18.99
N VAL A 383 -7.40 23.91 -19.58
CA VAL A 383 -8.57 23.04 -19.44
C VAL A 383 -8.36 21.78 -20.28
N PRO A 384 -8.37 20.58 -19.68
CA PRO A 384 -8.31 19.34 -20.45
C PRO A 384 -9.41 19.25 -21.51
N LEU A 385 -9.08 18.69 -22.68
CA LEU A 385 -9.96 18.69 -23.84
C LEU A 385 -11.32 18.01 -23.59
N ASP A 386 -11.34 16.98 -22.75
CA ASP A 386 -12.58 16.30 -22.34
C ASP A 386 -13.48 17.22 -21.50
N ILE A 387 -12.93 18.00 -20.58
CA ILE A 387 -13.65 19.01 -19.79
C ILE A 387 -14.08 20.18 -20.70
N GLN A 388 -13.18 20.64 -21.57
CA GLN A 388 -13.50 21.67 -22.54
C GLN A 388 -14.76 21.30 -23.36
N ARG A 389 -14.77 20.10 -23.93
CA ARG A 389 -15.87 19.59 -24.77
C ARG A 389 -17.15 19.29 -23.99
N SER A 390 -17.01 18.68 -22.81
CA SER A 390 -18.18 18.18 -22.05
C SER A 390 -18.83 19.22 -21.14
N GLU A 391 -18.10 20.26 -20.73
CA GLU A 391 -18.58 21.22 -19.72
C GLU A 391 -18.49 22.67 -20.18
N ILE A 392 -17.32 23.11 -20.69
CA ILE A 392 -17.08 24.52 -20.97
C ILE A 392 -17.75 24.93 -22.28
N VAL A 393 -17.58 24.20 -23.37
CA VAL A 393 -18.19 24.51 -24.67
C VAL A 393 -19.73 24.56 -24.57
N PRO A 394 -20.41 23.58 -23.94
CA PRO A 394 -21.85 23.68 -23.72
C PRO A 394 -22.29 24.88 -22.86
N SER A 395 -21.41 25.33 -21.95
CA SER A 395 -21.69 26.52 -21.13
C SER A 395 -21.58 27.81 -21.94
N ILE A 396 -20.59 27.89 -22.86
CA ILE A 396 -20.46 29.01 -23.82
C ILE A 396 -21.63 29.07 -24.80
N GLU A 397 -22.13 27.93 -25.25
CA GLU A 397 -23.30 27.85 -26.13
C GLU A 397 -24.56 28.44 -25.49
N ARG A 398 -24.73 28.19 -24.18
CA ARG A 398 -25.86 28.74 -23.40
C ARG A 398 -25.68 30.20 -23.05
N ASP A 399 -24.42 30.63 -22.80
CA ASP A 399 -24.07 32.00 -22.43
C ASP A 399 -22.73 32.40 -23.03
N ARG A 400 -22.76 33.16 -24.13
CA ARG A 400 -21.55 33.65 -24.85
C ARG A 400 -20.63 34.53 -23.99
N SER A 401 -21.10 35.04 -22.85
CA SER A 401 -20.30 35.79 -21.88
C SER A 401 -19.62 34.89 -20.83
N TYR A 402 -19.80 33.58 -20.90
CA TYR A 402 -19.28 32.63 -19.91
C TYR A 402 -17.76 32.74 -19.71
N LEU A 403 -17.00 32.91 -20.82
CA LEU A 403 -15.55 33.05 -20.74
C LEU A 403 -15.12 34.26 -19.89
N SER A 404 -15.66 35.45 -20.20
CA SER A 404 -15.32 36.66 -19.48
C SER A 404 -15.79 36.61 -18.02
N LYS A 405 -16.99 36.06 -17.73
CA LYS A 405 -17.52 35.91 -16.38
C LYS A 405 -16.67 34.97 -15.51
N LYS A 406 -16.03 33.97 -16.11
CA LYS A 406 -15.24 32.94 -15.41
C LYS A 406 -13.74 33.12 -15.60
N ASN A 407 -13.30 34.26 -16.11
CA ASN A 407 -11.88 34.59 -16.32
C ASN A 407 -11.13 33.61 -17.22
N TYR A 408 -11.83 33.05 -18.22
CA TYR A 408 -11.23 32.20 -19.24
C TYR A 408 -10.74 33.01 -20.44
N GLU A 409 -9.81 32.43 -21.18
CA GLU A 409 -9.32 32.90 -22.48
C GLU A 409 -9.19 31.71 -23.44
N VAL A 410 -9.34 31.98 -24.73
CA VAL A 410 -9.07 31.03 -25.81
C VAL A 410 -7.65 31.21 -26.27
N VAL A 411 -6.91 30.12 -26.37
CA VAL A 411 -5.50 30.11 -26.75
C VAL A 411 -5.23 29.09 -27.87
N THR A 412 -4.17 29.31 -28.60
CA THR A 412 -3.58 28.31 -29.50
C THR A 412 -2.82 27.24 -28.67
N HIS A 413 -2.45 26.12 -29.29
CA HIS A 413 -1.52 25.13 -28.68
C HIS A 413 -0.17 25.75 -28.27
N GLY A 414 0.23 26.87 -28.87
CA GLY A 414 1.41 27.64 -28.49
C GLY A 414 1.17 28.64 -27.34
N ALA A 415 0.01 28.57 -26.68
CA ALA A 415 -0.42 29.44 -25.59
C ALA A 415 -0.60 30.92 -25.96
N GLU A 416 -0.67 31.26 -27.25
CA GLU A 416 -0.98 32.62 -27.71
C GLU A 416 -2.48 32.89 -27.54
N VAL A 417 -2.81 34.05 -26.97
CA VAL A 417 -4.21 34.43 -26.70
C VAL A 417 -4.90 34.81 -28.02
N VAL A 418 -5.96 34.06 -28.37
CA VAL A 418 -6.82 34.34 -29.52
C VAL A 418 -7.91 35.34 -29.14
N THR A 419 -8.59 35.11 -28.01
CA THR A 419 -9.58 36.01 -27.44
C THR A 419 -9.85 35.73 -25.97
N ASN A 420 -10.23 36.77 -25.24
CA ASN A 420 -10.76 36.68 -23.86
C ASN A 420 -12.17 37.32 -23.75
N GLY A 421 -12.81 37.60 -24.91
CA GLY A 421 -14.09 38.26 -25.04
C GLY A 421 -15.14 37.43 -25.79
N PRO A 422 -15.99 38.08 -26.60
CA PRO A 422 -17.02 37.39 -27.33
C PRO A 422 -16.50 36.29 -28.26
N ILE A 423 -17.22 35.19 -28.36
CA ILE A 423 -16.88 34.02 -29.16
C ILE A 423 -17.74 33.96 -30.42
N SER A 424 -17.08 33.90 -31.59
CA SER A 424 -17.75 33.60 -32.87
C SER A 424 -18.11 32.10 -32.97
N ASP A 425 -18.97 31.75 -33.89
CA ASP A 425 -19.31 30.35 -34.14
C ASP A 425 -18.14 29.56 -34.70
N GLU A 426 -17.24 30.21 -35.44
CA GLU A 426 -16.02 29.62 -35.94
C GLU A 426 -15.04 29.24 -34.79
N ILE A 427 -14.81 30.16 -33.85
CA ILE A 427 -14.01 29.85 -32.66
C ILE A 427 -14.64 28.74 -31.84
N LEU A 428 -15.99 28.75 -31.69
CA LEU A 428 -16.70 27.71 -30.98
C LEU A 428 -16.51 26.33 -31.64
N GLN A 429 -16.53 26.27 -32.98
CA GLN A 429 -16.24 25.04 -33.70
C GLN A 429 -14.81 24.56 -33.48
N GLN A 430 -13.83 25.46 -33.55
CA GLN A 430 -12.41 25.15 -33.29
C GLN A 430 -12.18 24.64 -31.85
N LEU A 431 -12.94 25.14 -30.87
CA LEU A 431 -12.94 24.63 -29.49
C LEU A 431 -13.54 23.22 -29.40
N ARG A 432 -14.62 22.92 -30.15
CA ARG A 432 -15.18 21.55 -30.20
C ARG A 432 -14.20 20.57 -30.82
N ASP A 433 -13.51 20.97 -31.88
CA ASP A 433 -12.57 20.11 -32.60
C ASP A 433 -11.23 19.97 -31.83
N GLY A 434 -10.95 20.87 -30.89
CA GLY A 434 -9.73 20.90 -30.12
C GLY A 434 -8.57 21.57 -30.87
N THR A 435 -8.83 22.32 -31.95
CA THR A 435 -7.83 23.15 -32.66
C THR A 435 -7.43 24.35 -31.81
N LEU A 436 -8.36 24.85 -31.00
CA LEU A 436 -8.12 25.87 -29.98
C LEU A 436 -8.40 25.29 -28.59
N GLU A 437 -7.71 25.84 -27.61
CA GLU A 437 -7.79 25.46 -26.21
C GLU A 437 -8.38 26.58 -25.35
N ILE A 438 -8.98 26.17 -24.24
CA ILE A 438 -9.44 27.09 -23.19
C ILE A 438 -8.44 27.06 -22.04
N ARG A 439 -8.09 28.24 -21.55
CA ARG A 439 -7.25 28.41 -20.38
C ARG A 439 -7.91 29.38 -19.39
N GLN A 440 -7.95 29.04 -18.11
CA GLN A 440 -8.38 29.97 -17.06
C GLN A 440 -7.17 30.76 -16.54
N ARG A 441 -7.33 32.08 -16.45
CA ARG A 441 -6.29 32.95 -15.94
C ARG A 441 -6.09 32.79 -14.42
N PRO A 442 -4.90 33.11 -13.90
CA PRO A 442 -4.65 33.16 -12.46
C PRO A 442 -5.63 34.07 -11.71
N GLY A 443 -5.94 33.72 -10.47
CA GLY A 443 -6.81 34.51 -9.62
C GLY A 443 -7.53 33.66 -8.58
N PRO A 444 -8.26 34.28 -7.64
CA PRO A 444 -8.94 33.59 -6.54
C PRO A 444 -10.05 32.62 -7.04
N ASP A 445 -10.66 32.92 -8.20
CA ASP A 445 -11.71 32.09 -8.80
C ASP A 445 -11.17 31.00 -9.75
N ASN A 446 -9.84 30.88 -9.90
CA ASN A 446 -9.24 29.83 -10.71
C ASN A 446 -9.55 28.46 -10.12
N ALA A 447 -9.95 27.50 -10.95
CA ALA A 447 -10.32 26.15 -10.51
C ALA A 447 -9.18 25.42 -9.77
N LEU A 448 -7.91 25.76 -10.05
CA LEU A 448 -6.74 25.25 -9.33
C LEU A 448 -6.41 26.07 -8.08
N GLY A 449 -7.16 27.13 -7.79
CA GLY A 449 -6.86 28.07 -6.72
C GLY A 449 -5.54 28.81 -6.94
N LEU A 450 -4.80 29.06 -5.88
CA LEU A 450 -3.62 29.93 -5.88
C LEU A 450 -2.28 29.18 -5.97
N VAL A 451 -2.30 27.85 -5.91
CA VAL A 451 -1.09 27.02 -5.98
C VAL A 451 -1.37 25.63 -6.55
N LYS A 452 -0.40 25.12 -7.29
CA LYS A 452 -0.35 23.81 -7.90
C LYS A 452 0.99 23.16 -7.54
N LEU A 453 0.96 21.94 -6.99
CA LEU A 453 2.14 21.19 -6.59
C LEU A 453 2.31 20.02 -7.56
N MET A 454 3.48 19.96 -8.23
CA MET A 454 3.69 19.14 -9.41
C MET A 454 4.62 17.96 -9.16
N PHE A 455 4.11 16.78 -9.41
CA PHE A 455 4.84 15.52 -9.54
C PHE A 455 4.56 14.93 -10.92
N PRO A 456 5.40 15.23 -11.92
CA PRO A 456 5.17 14.86 -13.32
C PRO A 456 4.90 13.35 -13.45
N ASN A 457 3.78 12.99 -14.07
CA ASN A 457 3.31 11.62 -14.22
C ASN A 457 2.46 11.47 -15.49
N GLU A 458 2.26 10.24 -15.92
CA GLU A 458 1.50 9.84 -17.10
C GLU A 458 -0.03 10.06 -17.01
N TYR A 459 -0.53 10.38 -15.82
CA TYR A 459 -1.97 10.58 -15.55
C TYR A 459 -2.38 12.04 -15.51
N ASP A 460 -1.44 12.99 -15.64
CA ASP A 460 -1.65 14.43 -15.47
C ASP A 460 -2.32 14.82 -14.14
N VAL A 461 -2.06 14.05 -13.07
CA VAL A 461 -2.56 14.31 -11.72
C VAL A 461 -1.58 15.16 -10.94
N TYR A 462 -2.10 16.10 -10.15
CA TYR A 462 -1.34 16.98 -9.26
C TYR A 462 -2.18 17.35 -8.04
N LEU A 463 -1.50 17.89 -7.00
CA LEU A 463 -2.18 18.50 -5.85
C LEU A 463 -2.39 19.99 -6.14
N HIS A 464 -3.53 20.54 -5.73
CA HIS A 464 -3.81 21.95 -5.94
C HIS A 464 -4.78 22.54 -4.92
N SER A 465 -4.76 23.85 -4.78
CA SER A 465 -5.73 24.62 -4.02
C SER A 465 -7.11 24.61 -4.70
N THR A 466 -8.09 25.28 -4.11
CA THR A 466 -9.46 25.36 -4.68
C THR A 466 -10.14 26.66 -4.25
N PRO A 467 -11.01 27.24 -5.10
CA PRO A 467 -11.89 28.34 -4.70
C PRO A 467 -13.13 27.88 -3.89
N SER A 468 -13.29 26.59 -3.64
CA SER A 468 -14.48 25.99 -2.99
C SER A 468 -14.09 25.23 -1.70
N PRO A 469 -13.57 25.91 -0.66
CA PRO A 469 -13.12 25.27 0.57
C PRO A 469 -14.26 24.64 1.40
N GLU A 470 -15.50 25.08 1.23
CA GLU A 470 -16.68 24.54 1.91
C GLU A 470 -16.94 23.05 1.61
N LEU A 471 -16.42 22.55 0.49
CA LEU A 471 -16.56 21.14 0.11
C LEU A 471 -15.78 20.19 1.00
N PHE A 472 -14.75 20.67 1.72
CA PHE A 472 -13.98 19.84 2.67
C PHE A 472 -14.79 19.47 3.94
N ALA A 473 -15.86 20.20 4.24
CA ALA A 473 -16.76 19.90 5.36
C ALA A 473 -17.66 18.68 5.09
N ARG A 474 -17.71 18.20 3.85
CA ARG A 474 -18.53 17.03 3.50
C ARG A 474 -17.84 15.74 3.92
N PRO A 475 -18.56 14.73 4.43
CA PRO A 475 -17.98 13.42 4.74
C PRO A 475 -17.41 12.78 3.46
N ARG A 476 -18.21 12.62 2.43
CA ARG A 476 -17.75 12.08 1.14
C ARG A 476 -17.21 13.19 0.25
N ARG A 477 -16.00 13.01 -0.30
CA ARG A 477 -15.24 14.04 -1.02
C ARG A 477 -14.69 13.58 -2.38
N ASP A 478 -15.41 12.78 -3.13
CA ASP A 478 -15.09 12.35 -4.50
C ASP A 478 -15.74 13.26 -5.55
N PHE A 479 -15.29 14.51 -5.67
CA PHE A 479 -15.92 15.54 -6.50
C PHE A 479 -15.07 16.05 -7.67
N SER A 480 -13.75 15.73 -7.70
CA SER A 480 -12.86 16.26 -8.72
C SER A 480 -12.92 15.47 -10.04
N HIS A 481 -12.14 15.90 -11.01
CA HIS A 481 -11.96 15.24 -12.30
C HIS A 481 -10.71 14.34 -12.36
N GLY A 482 -10.16 13.96 -11.18
CA GLY A 482 -8.98 13.12 -11.06
C GLY A 482 -7.87 13.78 -10.25
N CYS A 483 -7.61 15.09 -10.43
CA CYS A 483 -6.66 15.84 -9.62
C CYS A 483 -7.15 15.97 -8.17
N ILE A 484 -6.22 16.23 -7.25
CA ILE A 484 -6.47 16.22 -5.82
C ILE A 484 -6.46 17.64 -5.28
N ARG A 485 -7.61 18.08 -4.71
CA ARG A 485 -7.71 19.36 -4.02
C ARG A 485 -7.28 19.17 -2.57
N VAL A 486 -6.49 20.12 -2.04
CA VAL A 486 -5.98 20.08 -0.66
C VAL A 486 -6.65 21.17 0.18
N GLN A 487 -6.98 20.82 1.43
CA GLN A 487 -7.69 21.71 2.36
C GLN A 487 -6.84 22.91 2.77
N ASP A 488 -5.58 22.68 3.13
CA ASP A 488 -4.66 23.68 3.67
C ASP A 488 -3.44 23.86 2.75
N PRO A 489 -3.64 24.55 1.59
CA PRO A 489 -2.60 24.66 0.58
C PRO A 489 -1.38 25.49 1.03
N VAL A 490 -1.57 26.44 1.96
CA VAL A 490 -0.48 27.25 2.51
C VAL A 490 0.45 26.38 3.35
N ASP A 491 -0.11 25.61 4.28
CA ASP A 491 0.68 24.78 5.19
C ASP A 491 1.37 23.65 4.41
N LEU A 492 0.67 23.02 3.46
CA LEU A 492 1.28 22.00 2.60
C LEU A 492 2.44 22.59 1.76
N THR A 493 2.24 23.74 1.14
CA THR A 493 3.29 24.37 0.31
C THR A 493 4.48 24.80 1.16
N THR A 494 4.23 25.33 2.37
CA THR A 494 5.29 25.65 3.33
C THR A 494 6.10 24.43 3.72
N TRP A 495 5.43 23.32 4.00
CA TRP A 495 6.09 22.04 4.32
C TRP A 495 6.89 21.51 3.11
N VAL A 496 6.35 21.58 1.91
CA VAL A 496 7.02 21.17 0.66
C VAL A 496 8.27 21.99 0.39
N LEU A 497 8.24 23.30 0.61
CA LEU A 497 9.35 24.20 0.38
C LEU A 497 10.29 24.38 1.58
N ARG A 498 10.14 23.58 2.66
CA ARG A 498 10.91 23.72 3.91
C ARG A 498 12.44 23.65 3.73
N ASN A 499 12.90 22.91 2.72
CA ASN A 499 14.32 22.77 2.39
C ASN A 499 14.79 23.78 1.31
N ASN A 500 13.89 24.61 0.77
CA ASN A 500 14.21 25.63 -0.21
C ASN A 500 14.66 26.93 0.51
N PRO A 501 15.86 27.46 0.25
CA PRO A 501 16.35 28.65 0.95
C PRO A 501 15.42 29.86 0.79
N GLY A 502 15.11 30.50 1.90
CA GLY A 502 14.30 31.73 1.96
C GLY A 502 12.81 31.54 1.70
N TRP A 503 12.29 30.30 1.77
CA TRP A 503 10.86 30.00 1.73
C TRP A 503 10.35 29.70 3.14
N ASP A 504 9.50 30.57 3.63
CA ASP A 504 8.74 30.43 4.87
C ASP A 504 7.24 30.64 4.59
N LYS A 505 6.40 30.49 5.59
CA LYS A 505 4.95 30.64 5.48
C LYS A 505 4.56 32.03 4.93
N THR A 506 5.19 33.08 5.40
CA THR A 506 4.91 34.47 4.98
C THR A 506 5.20 34.66 3.49
N ARG A 507 6.32 34.12 3.01
CA ARG A 507 6.67 34.20 1.59
C ARG A 507 5.74 33.34 0.72
N VAL A 508 5.33 32.17 1.20
CA VAL A 508 4.33 31.32 0.52
C VAL A 508 3.00 32.06 0.37
N GLU A 509 2.49 32.67 1.44
CA GLU A 509 1.27 33.47 1.42
C GLU A 509 1.36 34.65 0.47
N ALA A 510 2.47 35.39 0.50
CA ALA A 510 2.72 36.51 -0.42
C ALA A 510 2.77 36.05 -1.88
N ALA A 511 3.44 34.94 -2.17
CA ALA A 511 3.51 34.39 -3.53
C ALA A 511 2.14 33.93 -4.05
N MET A 512 1.28 33.41 -3.19
CA MET A 512 -0.09 33.04 -3.54
C MET A 512 -0.98 34.25 -3.82
N GLN A 513 -0.90 35.31 -3.00
CA GLN A 513 -1.84 36.42 -3.06
C GLN A 513 -1.42 37.52 -4.04
N THR A 514 -0.16 37.93 -3.98
CA THR A 514 0.36 39.12 -4.70
C THR A 514 1.57 38.80 -5.57
N GLY A 515 1.98 37.55 -5.66
CA GLY A 515 3.13 37.11 -6.44
C GLY A 515 2.91 37.17 -7.95
N GLN A 516 3.96 36.86 -8.69
CA GLN A 516 3.93 36.73 -10.15
C GLN A 516 3.01 35.58 -10.56
N ASP A 517 2.23 35.77 -11.63
CA ASP A 517 1.40 34.75 -12.23
C ASP A 517 2.28 33.64 -12.84
N ASN A 518 1.84 32.40 -12.63
CA ASN A 518 2.50 31.17 -13.10
C ASN A 518 3.96 31.05 -12.66
N TYR A 519 4.28 31.49 -11.44
CA TYR A 519 5.63 31.46 -10.89
C TYR A 519 6.02 30.05 -10.43
N GLU A 520 6.98 29.45 -11.13
CA GLU A 520 7.51 28.12 -10.83
C GLU A 520 8.67 28.19 -9.83
N VAL A 521 8.61 27.35 -8.80
CA VAL A 521 9.68 27.13 -7.82
C VAL A 521 10.05 25.65 -7.81
N LYS A 522 11.27 25.34 -8.26
CA LYS A 522 11.80 23.98 -8.20
C LYS A 522 12.16 23.60 -6.77
N LEU A 523 11.86 22.39 -6.37
CA LEU A 523 12.29 21.85 -5.08
C LEU A 523 13.81 21.59 -5.13
N THR A 524 14.48 21.89 -4.02
CA THR A 524 15.91 21.55 -3.84
C THR A 524 16.09 20.03 -3.89
N GLU A 525 15.16 19.29 -3.29
CA GLU A 525 15.12 17.83 -3.28
C GLU A 525 13.72 17.35 -3.64
N PRO A 526 13.59 16.37 -4.54
CA PRO A 526 12.30 15.78 -4.87
C PRO A 526 11.66 15.11 -3.63
N ILE A 527 10.34 15.20 -3.51
CA ILE A 527 9.58 14.61 -2.41
C ILE A 527 8.69 13.50 -2.96
N PRO A 528 8.80 12.25 -2.47
CA PRO A 528 7.92 11.18 -2.89
C PRO A 528 6.45 11.48 -2.57
N VAL A 529 5.56 11.30 -3.54
CA VAL A 529 4.10 11.40 -3.40
C VAL A 529 3.51 10.04 -3.72
N LEU A 530 2.81 9.48 -2.74
CA LEU A 530 2.14 8.19 -2.83
C LEU A 530 0.64 8.43 -2.85
N ILE A 531 -0.02 8.05 -3.93
CA ILE A 531 -1.49 8.04 -4.02
C ILE A 531 -1.92 6.59 -3.79
N LEU A 532 -2.52 6.33 -2.64
CA LEU A 532 -2.84 5.00 -2.14
C LEU A 532 -4.34 4.73 -2.13
N TYR A 533 -4.68 3.46 -1.97
CA TYR A 533 -6.06 3.00 -1.84
C TYR A 533 -6.16 1.98 -0.70
N GLY A 534 -6.30 2.43 0.52
CA GLY A 534 -6.46 1.61 1.72
C GLY A 534 -7.85 1.81 2.32
N THR A 535 -8.67 0.77 2.37
CA THR A 535 -10.02 0.80 2.97
C THR A 535 -10.02 0.45 4.46
N ALA A 536 -8.87 0.07 5.01
CA ALA A 536 -8.60 -0.03 6.43
C ALA A 536 -7.31 0.73 6.75
N VAL A 537 -7.34 1.56 7.79
CA VAL A 537 -6.17 2.32 8.29
C VAL A 537 -6.09 2.12 9.79
N VAL A 538 -4.89 1.78 10.27
CA VAL A 538 -4.63 1.69 11.72
C VAL A 538 -3.79 2.90 12.11
N ASP A 539 -4.31 3.71 13.00
CA ASP A 539 -3.66 4.94 13.47
C ASP A 539 -2.58 4.67 14.54
N ASP A 540 -1.98 5.75 15.06
CA ASP A 540 -0.90 5.65 16.04
C ASP A 540 -1.39 5.23 17.44
N ASP A 541 -2.71 5.26 17.67
CA ASP A 541 -3.38 4.78 18.89
C ASP A 541 -3.91 3.34 18.74
N ASP A 542 -3.47 2.61 17.70
CA ASP A 542 -3.91 1.25 17.34
C ASP A 542 -5.42 1.12 17.04
N GLN A 543 -6.11 2.25 16.76
CA GLN A 543 -7.50 2.23 16.34
C GLN A 543 -7.61 1.91 14.85
N VAL A 544 -8.52 1.00 14.54
CA VAL A 544 -8.80 0.63 13.14
C VAL A 544 -9.93 1.47 12.60
N HIS A 545 -9.66 2.17 11.52
CA HIS A 545 -10.63 2.93 10.74
C HIS A 545 -10.97 2.19 9.45
N PHE A 546 -12.26 2.07 9.13
CA PHE A 546 -12.73 1.44 7.90
C PHE A 546 -13.42 2.46 7.02
N PHE A 547 -13.20 2.35 5.72
CA PHE A 547 -13.70 3.26 4.68
C PHE A 547 -14.37 2.48 3.55
N ASP A 548 -15.28 3.13 2.86
CA ASP A 548 -15.98 2.56 1.70
C ASP A 548 -15.02 2.27 0.54
N ASP A 549 -15.25 1.16 -0.17
CA ASP A 549 -14.60 0.84 -1.44
C ASP A 549 -15.16 1.69 -2.58
N ILE A 550 -14.93 3.02 -2.54
CA ILE A 550 -15.57 4.01 -3.42
C ILE A 550 -15.28 3.81 -4.92
N TYR A 551 -14.19 3.12 -5.27
CA TYR A 551 -13.81 2.83 -6.67
C TYR A 551 -13.96 1.35 -7.05
N GLY A 552 -14.34 0.48 -6.12
CA GLY A 552 -14.49 -0.96 -6.35
C GLY A 552 -13.16 -1.71 -6.46
N HIS A 553 -12.05 -1.14 -5.97
CA HIS A 553 -10.73 -1.75 -6.04
C HIS A 553 -10.55 -2.94 -5.08
N ASP A 554 -11.23 -2.92 -3.92
CA ASP A 554 -11.24 -4.07 -3.00
C ASP A 554 -11.97 -5.25 -3.60
N ALA A 555 -13.14 -5.01 -4.18
CA ALA A 555 -13.91 -6.05 -4.83
C ALA A 555 -13.10 -6.73 -5.94
N LYS A 556 -12.39 -5.94 -6.77
CA LYS A 556 -11.55 -6.44 -7.86
C LYS A 556 -10.35 -7.23 -7.35
N LEU A 557 -9.63 -6.72 -6.33
CA LEU A 557 -8.47 -7.41 -5.75
C LEU A 557 -8.89 -8.71 -5.06
N ARG A 558 -9.97 -8.69 -4.26
CA ARG A 558 -10.54 -9.88 -3.63
C ARG A 558 -10.89 -10.97 -4.66
N GLN A 559 -11.55 -10.60 -5.75
CA GLN A 559 -11.89 -11.51 -6.84
C GLN A 559 -10.64 -12.10 -7.51
N THR A 560 -9.58 -11.32 -7.64
CA THR A 560 -8.32 -11.78 -8.21
C THR A 560 -7.62 -12.77 -7.29
N LEU A 561 -7.50 -12.44 -5.99
CA LEU A 561 -6.89 -13.32 -4.99
C LEU A 561 -7.66 -14.63 -4.80
N ALA A 562 -8.99 -14.61 -4.92
CA ALA A 562 -9.84 -15.81 -4.79
C ALA A 562 -9.61 -16.84 -5.92
N LYS A 563 -8.94 -16.48 -7.02
CA LYS A 563 -8.58 -17.45 -8.09
C LYS A 563 -7.42 -18.35 -7.69
N GLY A 564 -6.63 -17.94 -6.70
CA GLY A 564 -5.43 -18.66 -6.28
C GLY A 564 -4.27 -18.50 -7.28
N TYR A 565 -3.15 -19.12 -6.92
CA TYR A 565 -1.92 -19.11 -7.74
C TYR A 565 -2.11 -19.92 -9.04
N PRO A 566 -1.48 -19.58 -10.20
CA PRO A 566 -0.63 -18.38 -10.36
C PRO A 566 -1.48 -17.10 -10.41
N TYR A 567 -1.03 -16.11 -9.64
CA TYR A 567 -1.67 -14.81 -9.69
C TYR A 567 -1.31 -14.07 -10.99
N PRO A 568 -2.23 -13.22 -11.51
CA PRO A 568 -1.94 -12.50 -12.74
C PRO A 568 -0.73 -11.57 -12.56
N GLY A 569 0.21 -11.69 -13.49
CA GLY A 569 1.30 -10.76 -13.71
C GLY A 569 0.82 -9.46 -14.39
N GLU A 570 1.58 -8.96 -15.36
CA GLU A 570 1.22 -7.79 -16.19
C GLU A 570 -0.06 -7.98 -17.02
#